data_b601317fcebc9beda1acfe18e379c6ac
#
_entry.id   b601317fcebc9beda1acfe18e379c6ac
#
_cell.length_a   1.000
_cell.length_b   1.000
_cell.length_c   1.000
_cell.angle_alpha   90.00
_cell.angle_beta   90.00
_cell.angle_gamma   90.00
#
_symmetry.space_group_name_H-M   'P 1'
#
loop_
_entity.id
_entity.type
_entity.pdbx_description
1 polymer ?
#
loop_
_entity_poly.entity_id
_entity_poly.type
_entity_poly.pdbx_seq_one_letter_code
_entity_poly.pdbx_strand_id
1 'polypeptide(L)'
;ANLSPRDIHYIEAHGTGTELGDPIEIRGLSQVFHEADQGSIPIGSIKGNIGHLESAAGLAAVVKALLQMQHQQLVPSIHCEKENPHLQLSNTPFYVNKSLVTWNTKNPRRAAISSFGAGGANAHVIIESPPENLVTKSHITTAKHYFFPLSAHSERALQNELIHLKDIVAMQQQNLAALSYGYCCIRSSLNYRAGFIVEHIAELEDLLHLDLQQLYVLIKNRKSKIKSSDQLIDHYLQSGSQNKALAIDLMDAFNQGEAIDWRRLLDQSVPTSLPNYAFTKHRHWVHAEESSFNQRANLIKQHSMLKKSMAPAALTFSLLVEQCKANVFTGVVWKNIITYLDNLTIQTEHGRFSLSNKTKNTVY
;
A
#
# COMPACT_ATOMS: atom_id res chain seq x y z
N ALA A 1 -20.62 -12.68 -4.28
CA ALA A 1 -19.79 -13.41 -3.30
C ALA A 1 -20.56 -14.58 -2.67
N ASN A 2 -21.85 -14.75 -2.96
CA ASN A 2 -22.74 -15.73 -2.31
C ASN A 2 -22.75 -15.60 -0.78
N LEU A 3 -22.78 -14.37 -0.28
CA LEU A 3 -22.81 -14.03 1.14
C LEU A 3 -24.11 -13.29 1.45
N SER A 4 -24.64 -13.51 2.66
CA SER A 4 -25.71 -12.68 3.21
C SER A 4 -25.14 -11.35 3.75
N PRO A 5 -25.92 -10.26 3.75
CA PRO A 5 -25.55 -9.04 4.47
C PRO A 5 -25.16 -9.27 5.93
N ARG A 6 -25.74 -10.26 6.60
CA ARG A 6 -25.43 -10.65 7.98
C ARG A 6 -24.05 -11.31 8.15
N ASP A 7 -23.42 -11.73 7.05
CA ASP A 7 -22.07 -12.30 7.07
C ASP A 7 -20.97 -11.23 7.10
N ILE A 8 -21.31 -9.95 6.91
CA ILE A 8 -20.36 -8.84 6.90
C ILE A 8 -20.31 -8.23 8.30
N HIS A 9 -19.12 -8.16 8.86
CA HIS A 9 -18.90 -7.73 10.24
C HIS A 9 -18.31 -6.33 10.37
N TYR A 10 -17.87 -5.72 9.28
CA TYR A 10 -17.31 -4.37 9.24
C TYR A 10 -17.43 -3.75 7.85
N ILE A 11 -17.69 -2.45 7.81
CA ILE A 11 -17.65 -1.66 6.56
C ILE A 11 -16.56 -0.60 6.68
N GLU A 12 -15.64 -0.64 5.75
CA GLU A 12 -14.73 0.47 5.49
C GLU A 12 -15.32 1.32 4.38
N ALA A 13 -15.90 2.44 4.75
CA ALA A 13 -16.58 3.35 3.83
C ALA A 13 -15.59 4.14 2.97
N HIS A 14 -16.04 4.58 1.81
CA HIS A 14 -15.33 5.62 1.08
C HIS A 14 -15.20 6.87 1.93
N GLY A 15 -16.27 7.30 2.60
CA GLY A 15 -16.28 8.17 3.77
C GLY A 15 -15.41 9.41 3.64
N THR A 16 -15.70 10.28 2.67
CA THR A 16 -14.92 11.51 2.40
C THR A 16 -15.25 12.65 3.37
N GLY A 17 -16.25 12.47 4.23
CA GLY A 17 -16.69 13.48 5.19
C GLY A 17 -17.47 14.64 4.54
N THR A 18 -17.96 14.46 3.31
CA THR A 18 -18.73 15.48 2.62
C THR A 18 -20.21 15.44 3.03
N GLU A 19 -20.84 16.62 3.05
CA GLU A 19 -22.23 16.77 3.49
C GLU A 19 -23.22 15.90 2.69
N LEU A 20 -22.98 15.71 1.39
CA LEU A 20 -23.83 14.95 0.48
C LEU A 20 -23.31 13.53 0.20
N GLY A 21 -21.99 13.34 0.12
CA GLY A 21 -21.38 12.08 -0.29
C GLY A 21 -21.63 10.95 0.69
N ASP A 22 -21.38 11.19 1.96
CA ASP A 22 -21.55 10.17 3.00
C ASP A 22 -23.02 9.72 3.12
N PRO A 23 -24.04 10.61 3.10
CA PRO A 23 -25.45 10.17 3.08
C PRO A 23 -25.85 9.38 1.84
N ILE A 24 -25.27 9.67 0.67
CA ILE A 24 -25.52 8.89 -0.55
C ILE A 24 -24.94 7.50 -0.43
N GLU A 25 -23.73 7.37 0.08
CA GLU A 25 -23.06 6.09 0.33
C GLU A 25 -23.87 5.23 1.32
N ILE A 26 -24.26 5.81 2.46
CA ILE A 26 -25.07 5.10 3.48
C ILE A 26 -26.40 4.64 2.92
N ARG A 27 -27.07 5.43 2.10
CA ARG A 27 -28.32 5.01 1.44
C ARG A 27 -28.09 3.84 0.47
N GLY A 28 -27.03 3.90 -0.32
CA GLY A 28 -26.66 2.80 -1.23
C GLY A 28 -26.37 1.50 -0.48
N LEU A 29 -25.56 1.59 0.58
CA LEU A 29 -25.26 0.44 1.44
C LEU A 29 -26.53 -0.09 2.12
N SER A 30 -27.40 0.78 2.63
CA SER A 30 -28.65 0.36 3.33
C SER A 30 -29.61 -0.41 2.42
N GLN A 31 -29.63 -0.14 1.12
CA GLN A 31 -30.41 -0.91 0.18
C GLN A 31 -29.93 -2.35 0.04
N VAL A 32 -28.63 -2.58 0.12
CA VAL A 32 -28.03 -3.93 0.03
C VAL A 32 -28.09 -4.65 1.37
N PHE A 33 -27.89 -3.93 2.47
CA PHE A 33 -27.77 -4.49 3.81
C PHE A 33 -29.09 -4.50 4.60
N HIS A 34 -30.23 -4.31 3.95
CA HIS A 34 -31.56 -4.18 4.61
C HIS A 34 -31.98 -5.40 5.45
N GLU A 35 -31.43 -6.58 5.17
CA GLU A 35 -31.68 -7.81 5.93
C GLU A 35 -30.85 -7.93 7.21
N ALA A 36 -29.83 -7.09 7.38
CA ALA A 36 -29.02 -7.08 8.60
C ALA A 36 -29.75 -6.35 9.73
N ASP A 37 -29.46 -6.73 10.96
CA ASP A 37 -30.11 -6.16 12.13
C ASP A 37 -29.69 -4.69 12.32
N GLN A 38 -30.61 -3.87 12.77
CA GLN A 38 -30.37 -2.44 13.00
C GLN A 38 -29.19 -2.22 13.97
N GLY A 39 -28.25 -1.35 13.61
CA GLY A 39 -27.08 -1.01 14.43
C GLY A 39 -26.13 -2.19 14.71
N SER A 40 -26.12 -3.21 13.85
CA SER A 40 -25.29 -4.41 14.03
C SER A 40 -23.92 -4.35 13.36
N ILE A 41 -23.75 -3.49 12.36
CA ILE A 41 -22.53 -3.45 11.53
C ILE A 41 -21.76 -2.16 11.81
N PRO A 42 -20.56 -2.24 12.39
CA PRO A 42 -19.67 -1.09 12.55
C PRO A 42 -19.18 -0.58 11.21
N ILE A 43 -19.19 0.74 11.03
CA ILE A 43 -18.68 1.44 9.85
C ILE A 43 -17.61 2.45 10.26
N GLY A 44 -16.61 2.61 9.43
CA GLY A 44 -15.54 3.60 9.63
C GLY A 44 -14.83 3.97 8.33
N SER A 45 -13.87 4.90 8.42
CA SER A 45 -13.01 5.29 7.30
C SER A 45 -11.61 5.66 7.77
N ILE A 46 -10.60 5.13 7.07
CA ILE A 46 -9.17 5.48 7.29
C ILE A 46 -8.87 6.95 6.98
N LYS A 47 -9.72 7.61 6.19
CA LYS A 47 -9.51 9.00 5.78
C LYS A 47 -9.48 9.99 6.94
N GLY A 48 -10.13 9.66 8.06
CA GLY A 48 -9.99 10.43 9.29
C GLY A 48 -8.55 10.48 9.82
N ASN A 49 -7.75 9.43 9.57
CA ASN A 49 -6.36 9.32 10.05
C ASN A 49 -5.33 9.92 9.11
N ILE A 50 -5.47 9.70 7.81
CA ILE A 50 -4.42 9.99 6.81
C ILE A 50 -4.89 10.87 5.65
N GLY A 51 -6.12 11.36 5.67
CA GLY A 51 -6.73 12.13 4.59
C GLY A 51 -7.11 11.26 3.38
N HIS A 52 -7.55 11.91 2.31
CA HIS A 52 -7.91 11.24 1.07
C HIS A 52 -6.66 11.04 0.20
N LEU A 53 -6.23 9.80 0.03
CA LEU A 53 -5.04 9.45 -0.75
C LEU A 53 -5.32 9.31 -2.26
N GLU A 54 -6.44 9.86 -2.74
CA GLU A 54 -6.84 9.83 -4.15
C GLU A 54 -6.77 8.39 -4.73
N SER A 55 -5.92 8.16 -5.74
CA SER A 55 -5.77 6.84 -6.38
C SER A 55 -5.34 5.72 -5.44
N ALA A 56 -4.69 6.04 -4.31
CA ALA A 56 -4.25 5.05 -3.32
C ALA A 56 -5.28 4.83 -2.18
N ALA A 57 -6.38 5.59 -2.14
CA ALA A 57 -7.34 5.55 -1.02
C ALA A 57 -7.97 4.17 -0.82
N GLY A 58 -8.34 3.48 -1.90
CA GLY A 58 -8.90 2.13 -1.82
C GLY A 58 -7.92 1.10 -1.25
N LEU A 59 -6.64 1.17 -1.65
CA LEU A 59 -5.60 0.28 -1.10
C LEU A 59 -5.33 0.56 0.38
N ALA A 60 -5.32 1.82 0.80
CA ALA A 60 -5.19 2.17 2.23
C ALA A 60 -6.35 1.61 3.06
N ALA A 61 -7.58 1.65 2.54
CA ALA A 61 -8.77 1.06 3.14
C ALA A 61 -8.63 -0.47 3.28
N VAL A 62 -8.15 -1.15 2.24
CA VAL A 62 -7.86 -2.61 2.27
C VAL A 62 -6.82 -2.92 3.35
N VAL A 63 -5.71 -2.18 3.40
CA VAL A 63 -4.65 -2.40 4.41
C VAL A 63 -5.20 -2.25 5.83
N LYS A 64 -6.00 -1.21 6.10
CA LYS A 64 -6.65 -1.05 7.42
C LYS A 64 -7.51 -2.27 7.77
N ALA A 65 -8.36 -2.72 6.84
CA ALA A 65 -9.23 -3.87 7.09
C ALA A 65 -8.43 -5.16 7.34
N LEU A 66 -7.33 -5.39 6.60
CA LEU A 66 -6.43 -6.52 6.81
C LEU A 66 -5.75 -6.47 8.19
N LEU A 67 -5.27 -5.30 8.60
CA LEU A 67 -4.67 -5.12 9.93
C LEU A 67 -5.69 -5.34 11.05
N GLN A 68 -6.92 -4.85 10.90
CA GLN A 68 -8.00 -5.12 11.84
C GLN A 68 -8.29 -6.62 11.96
N MET A 69 -8.31 -7.36 10.84
CA MET A 69 -8.46 -8.82 10.85
C MET A 69 -7.30 -9.52 11.54
N GLN A 70 -6.06 -9.11 11.23
CA GLN A 70 -4.84 -9.68 11.82
C GLN A 70 -4.78 -9.48 13.33
N HIS A 71 -5.09 -8.26 13.79
CA HIS A 71 -5.09 -7.91 15.22
C HIS A 71 -6.40 -8.31 15.93
N GLN A 72 -7.39 -8.81 15.20
CA GLN A 72 -8.71 -9.15 15.73
C GLN A 72 -9.36 -7.99 16.48
N GLN A 73 -9.19 -6.77 15.98
CA GLN A 73 -9.70 -5.54 16.60
C GLN A 73 -10.32 -4.63 15.55
N LEU A 74 -11.40 -3.96 15.93
CA LEU A 74 -11.99 -2.86 15.15
C LEU A 74 -11.53 -1.55 15.77
N VAL A 75 -10.82 -0.75 14.97
CA VAL A 75 -10.29 0.55 15.42
C VAL A 75 -11.35 1.65 15.29
N PRO A 76 -11.30 2.68 16.15
CA PRO A 76 -12.26 3.78 16.08
C PRO A 76 -12.07 4.64 14.84
N SER A 77 -13.18 5.19 14.34
CA SER A 77 -13.15 6.35 13.44
C SER A 77 -12.91 7.60 14.27
N ILE A 78 -11.76 8.24 14.03
CA ILE A 78 -11.40 9.49 14.72
C ILE A 78 -12.06 10.70 14.06
N HIS A 79 -12.12 11.83 14.75
CA HIS A 79 -12.75 13.09 14.30
C HIS A 79 -14.22 12.92 13.91
N CYS A 80 -14.93 12.05 14.61
CA CYS A 80 -16.33 11.72 14.35
C CYS A 80 -17.20 11.84 15.63
N GLU A 81 -16.89 12.81 16.47
CA GLU A 81 -17.61 13.08 17.72
C GLU A 81 -19.06 13.47 17.40
N LYS A 82 -19.24 14.31 16.37
CA LYS A 82 -20.54 14.72 15.87
C LYS A 82 -20.77 14.14 14.48
N GLU A 83 -21.75 13.25 14.38
CA GLU A 83 -22.15 12.65 13.10
C GLU A 83 -22.89 13.66 12.23
N ASN A 84 -22.77 13.50 10.91
CA ASN A 84 -23.55 14.25 9.95
C ASN A 84 -25.04 13.87 10.15
N PRO A 85 -25.94 14.82 10.46
CA PRO A 85 -27.35 14.54 10.74
C PRO A 85 -28.10 13.92 9.55
N HIS A 86 -27.60 14.06 8.35
CA HIS A 86 -28.19 13.49 7.13
C HIS A 86 -27.89 12.01 6.94
N LEU A 87 -26.99 11.39 7.74
CA LEU A 87 -26.68 9.95 7.66
C LEU A 87 -27.88 9.07 8.11
N GLN A 88 -28.69 9.57 9.05
CA GLN A 88 -29.86 8.84 9.60
C GLN A 88 -29.54 7.39 10.00
N LEU A 89 -28.38 7.17 10.62
CA LEU A 89 -27.87 5.84 10.96
C LEU A 89 -28.80 5.03 11.86
N SER A 90 -29.62 5.71 12.66
CA SER A 90 -30.60 5.07 13.55
C SER A 90 -31.59 4.14 12.83
N ASN A 91 -31.80 4.32 11.52
CA ASN A 91 -32.71 3.51 10.70
C ASN A 91 -31.96 2.54 9.79
N THR A 92 -30.68 2.30 10.04
CA THR A 92 -29.81 1.47 9.20
C THR A 92 -29.15 0.37 10.02
N PRO A 93 -28.58 -0.65 9.39
CA PRO A 93 -27.76 -1.65 10.09
C PRO A 93 -26.43 -1.08 10.63
N PHE A 94 -26.07 0.14 10.28
CA PHE A 94 -24.75 0.69 10.53
C PHE A 94 -24.68 1.55 11.79
N TYR A 95 -23.52 1.55 12.43
CA TYR A 95 -23.14 2.53 13.44
C TYR A 95 -21.67 2.92 13.29
N VAL A 96 -21.34 4.19 13.58
CA VAL A 96 -19.93 4.62 13.54
C VAL A 96 -19.19 4.02 14.72
N ASN A 97 -18.14 3.25 14.45
CA ASN A 97 -17.30 2.71 15.51
C ASN A 97 -16.41 3.81 16.10
N LYS A 98 -16.65 4.18 17.36
CA LYS A 98 -15.97 5.28 18.09
C LYS A 98 -14.99 4.81 19.15
N SER A 99 -14.83 3.50 19.33
CA SER A 99 -13.93 2.92 20.34
C SER A 99 -13.19 1.72 19.79
N LEU A 100 -12.06 1.37 20.41
CA LEU A 100 -11.36 0.14 20.12
C LEU A 100 -12.19 -1.04 20.65
N VAL A 101 -12.57 -1.95 19.75
CA VAL A 101 -13.42 -3.11 20.09
C VAL A 101 -12.75 -4.39 19.62
N THR A 102 -12.78 -5.45 20.43
CA THR A 102 -12.34 -6.78 20.00
C THR A 102 -13.28 -7.32 18.92
N TRP A 103 -12.72 -7.75 17.80
CA TRP A 103 -13.50 -8.31 16.69
C TRP A 103 -13.77 -9.81 16.91
N ASN A 104 -14.71 -10.10 17.79
CA ASN A 104 -15.13 -11.47 18.08
C ASN A 104 -16.20 -11.92 17.09
N THR A 105 -15.97 -13.04 16.42
CA THR A 105 -16.95 -13.72 15.57
C THR A 105 -16.69 -15.23 15.55
N LYS A 106 -17.75 -16.01 15.43
CA LYS A 106 -17.67 -17.48 15.23
C LYS A 106 -17.37 -17.86 13.77
N ASN A 107 -17.67 -16.94 12.86
CA ASN A 107 -17.43 -17.08 11.43
C ASN A 107 -16.10 -16.41 11.03
N PRO A 108 -15.54 -16.69 9.86
CA PRO A 108 -14.43 -15.90 9.33
C PRO A 108 -14.75 -14.40 9.38
N ARG A 109 -13.78 -13.57 9.77
CA ARG A 109 -13.96 -12.12 9.78
C ARG A 109 -14.10 -11.62 8.34
N ARG A 110 -15.17 -10.85 8.08
CA ARG A 110 -15.44 -10.29 6.75
C ARG A 110 -15.63 -8.79 6.83
N ALA A 111 -14.94 -8.09 5.95
CA ALA A 111 -15.08 -6.65 5.77
C ALA A 111 -15.48 -6.33 4.34
N ALA A 112 -16.40 -5.38 4.18
CA ALA A 112 -16.75 -4.79 2.90
C ALA A 112 -16.10 -3.40 2.79
N ILE A 113 -15.51 -3.09 1.65
CA ILE A 113 -14.68 -1.89 1.44
C ILE A 113 -15.18 -1.17 0.20
N SER A 114 -15.51 0.11 0.35
CA SER A 114 -15.96 0.98 -0.73
C SER A 114 -14.86 1.96 -1.15
N SER A 115 -14.67 2.13 -2.44
CA SER A 115 -13.81 3.17 -3.01
C SER A 115 -14.44 3.74 -4.27
N PHE A 116 -14.74 5.04 -4.27
CA PHE A 116 -15.46 5.72 -5.34
C PHE A 116 -14.58 6.78 -5.98
N GLY A 117 -14.45 6.70 -7.31
CA GLY A 117 -13.73 7.68 -8.11
C GLY A 117 -14.65 8.82 -8.57
N ALA A 118 -14.12 10.05 -8.61
CA ALA A 118 -14.85 11.23 -9.05
C ALA A 118 -15.39 11.11 -10.49
N GLY A 119 -14.77 10.28 -11.33
CA GLY A 119 -15.22 9.98 -12.70
C GLY A 119 -16.25 8.88 -12.82
N GLY A 120 -16.77 8.33 -11.69
CA GLY A 120 -17.75 7.24 -11.67
C GLY A 120 -17.15 5.83 -11.70
N ALA A 121 -15.82 5.69 -11.64
CA ALA A 121 -15.16 4.41 -11.47
C ALA A 121 -15.25 3.98 -10.00
N ASN A 122 -16.21 3.14 -9.69
CA ASN A 122 -16.49 2.68 -8.33
C ASN A 122 -16.01 1.24 -8.14
N ALA A 123 -15.47 0.95 -6.98
CA ALA A 123 -15.10 -0.39 -6.56
C ALA A 123 -15.70 -0.71 -5.18
N HIS A 124 -16.16 -1.93 -5.02
CA HIS A 124 -16.58 -2.48 -3.74
C HIS A 124 -16.01 -3.89 -3.62
N VAL A 125 -15.26 -4.14 -2.56
CA VAL A 125 -14.53 -5.39 -2.35
C VAL A 125 -14.92 -5.99 -1.01
N ILE A 126 -15.14 -7.30 -0.97
CA ILE A 126 -15.32 -8.05 0.26
C ILE A 126 -14.05 -8.87 0.49
N ILE A 127 -13.48 -8.75 1.67
CA ILE A 127 -12.33 -9.54 2.12
C ILE A 127 -12.73 -10.39 3.33
N GLU A 128 -12.12 -11.55 3.41
CA GLU A 128 -12.36 -12.54 4.44
C GLU A 128 -11.04 -12.96 5.10
N SER A 129 -11.03 -13.17 6.41
CA SER A 129 -9.87 -13.72 7.10
C SER A 129 -9.63 -15.17 6.65
N PRO A 130 -8.36 -15.60 6.55
CA PRO A 130 -8.05 -16.98 6.22
C PRO A 130 -8.62 -17.93 7.27
N PRO A 131 -8.91 -19.19 6.91
CA PRO A 131 -9.30 -20.21 7.87
C PRO A 131 -8.22 -20.41 8.94
N GLU A 132 -8.61 -20.48 10.21
CA GLU A 132 -7.66 -20.64 11.34
C GLU A 132 -6.79 -21.88 11.22
N ASN A 133 -7.28 -22.93 10.56
CA ASN A 133 -6.57 -24.21 10.38
C ASN A 133 -5.41 -24.13 9.39
N LEU A 134 -5.29 -23.06 8.59
CA LEU A 134 -4.15 -22.88 7.68
C LEU A 134 -2.89 -22.40 8.40
N VAL A 135 -3.01 -21.90 9.62
CA VAL A 135 -1.89 -21.31 10.38
C VAL A 135 -1.11 -22.35 11.19
N THR A 136 -1.64 -23.58 11.38
CA THR A 136 -1.18 -24.45 12.48
C THR A 136 -0.53 -25.79 12.11
N LYS A 137 -0.30 -26.11 10.85
CA LYS A 137 0.47 -27.31 10.49
C LYS A 137 1.82 -26.98 9.88
N SER A 138 2.74 -26.51 10.70
CA SER A 138 4.16 -26.61 10.38
C SER A 138 4.57 -28.08 10.48
N HIS A 139 4.37 -28.87 9.45
CA HIS A 139 5.19 -30.06 9.31
C HIS A 139 6.62 -29.56 9.07
N ILE A 140 7.43 -29.58 10.12
CA ILE A 140 8.87 -29.35 10.02
C ILE A 140 9.41 -30.55 9.26
N THR A 141 9.38 -30.51 7.94
CA THR A 141 10.19 -31.40 7.13
C THR A 141 11.64 -30.97 7.38
N THR A 142 12.42 -31.80 7.99
CA THR A 142 13.87 -31.63 8.10
C THR A 142 14.49 -31.85 6.72
N ALA A 143 14.33 -30.86 5.85
CA ALA A 143 15.06 -30.82 4.60
C ALA A 143 16.55 -30.73 4.94
N LYS A 144 17.40 -31.45 4.20
CA LYS A 144 18.83 -31.35 4.36
C LYS A 144 19.42 -30.09 3.75
N HIS A 145 18.76 -29.57 2.69
CA HIS A 145 19.21 -28.40 1.96
C HIS A 145 18.08 -27.38 1.88
N TYR A 146 18.39 -26.13 2.18
CA TYR A 146 17.48 -25.00 2.10
C TYR A 146 17.94 -24.09 0.97
N PHE A 147 17.03 -23.81 0.04
CA PHE A 147 17.28 -23.05 -1.18
C PHE A 147 16.90 -21.59 -0.99
N PHE A 148 17.79 -20.69 -1.40
CA PHE A 148 17.56 -19.24 -1.38
C PHE A 148 17.77 -18.64 -2.79
N PRO A 149 16.80 -18.76 -3.69
CA PRO A 149 16.91 -18.25 -5.07
C PRO A 149 16.64 -16.74 -5.10
N LEU A 150 17.55 -15.92 -4.59
CA LEU A 150 17.40 -14.47 -4.60
C LEU A 150 17.44 -13.93 -6.01
N SER A 151 16.51 -13.03 -6.33
CA SER A 151 16.50 -12.37 -7.64
C SER A 151 15.84 -10.99 -7.59
N ALA A 152 16.26 -10.11 -8.51
CA ALA A 152 15.76 -8.75 -8.57
C ALA A 152 15.78 -8.17 -9.99
N HIS A 153 15.15 -7.01 -10.19
CA HIS A 153 15.16 -6.27 -11.44
C HIS A 153 16.49 -5.53 -11.70
N SER A 154 17.28 -5.28 -10.68
CA SER A 154 18.57 -4.62 -10.77
C SER A 154 19.53 -5.15 -9.72
N GLU A 155 20.84 -4.96 -9.92
CA GLU A 155 21.87 -5.32 -8.95
C GLU A 155 21.66 -4.61 -7.60
N ARG A 156 21.32 -3.34 -7.65
CA ARG A 156 20.99 -2.55 -6.43
C ARG A 156 19.80 -3.13 -5.67
N ALA A 157 18.74 -3.54 -6.37
CA ALA A 157 17.58 -4.16 -5.74
C ALA A 157 17.95 -5.54 -5.16
N LEU A 158 18.82 -6.32 -5.84
CA LEU A 158 19.31 -7.59 -5.33
C LEU A 158 20.15 -7.42 -4.05
N GLN A 159 20.98 -6.39 -4.00
CA GLN A 159 21.73 -6.04 -2.80
C GLN A 159 20.79 -5.68 -1.62
N ASN A 160 19.70 -4.95 -1.89
CA ASN A 160 18.68 -4.65 -0.88
C ASN A 160 17.94 -5.92 -0.42
N GLU A 161 17.67 -6.89 -1.31
CA GLU A 161 17.08 -8.18 -0.93
C GLU A 161 18.01 -8.97 0.03
N LEU A 162 19.32 -8.94 -0.18
CA LEU A 162 20.30 -9.54 0.75
C LEU A 162 20.26 -8.85 2.11
N ILE A 163 20.18 -7.50 2.14
CA ILE A 163 20.05 -6.75 3.39
C ILE A 163 18.76 -7.14 4.12
N HIS A 164 17.63 -7.20 3.41
CA HIS A 164 16.35 -7.61 4.00
C HIS A 164 16.40 -9.04 4.58
N LEU A 165 17.03 -9.97 3.86
CA LEU A 165 17.19 -11.33 4.36
C LEU A 165 18.06 -11.35 5.64
N LYS A 166 19.14 -10.56 5.66
CA LYS A 166 19.99 -10.39 6.85
C LYS A 166 19.21 -9.86 8.05
N ASP A 167 18.39 -8.83 7.84
CA ASP A 167 17.56 -8.24 8.90
C ASP A 167 16.56 -9.26 9.49
N ILE A 168 15.94 -10.09 8.63
CA ILE A 168 15.02 -11.14 9.07
C ILE A 168 15.73 -12.20 9.91
N VAL A 169 16.89 -12.64 9.45
CA VAL A 169 17.68 -13.67 10.16
C VAL A 169 18.13 -13.13 11.51
N ALA A 170 18.57 -11.87 11.58
CA ALA A 170 18.98 -11.22 12.83
C ALA A 170 17.84 -11.11 13.86
N MET A 171 16.58 -11.03 13.42
CA MET A 171 15.41 -11.02 14.32
C MET A 171 15.12 -12.37 14.98
N GLN A 172 15.82 -13.45 14.64
CA GLN A 172 15.74 -14.80 15.20
C GLN A 172 14.33 -15.40 15.30
N GLN A 173 13.36 -14.88 14.57
CA GLN A 173 11.95 -15.28 14.69
C GLN A 173 11.51 -16.30 13.63
N GLN A 174 12.39 -16.70 12.71
CA GLN A 174 11.96 -17.47 11.54
C GLN A 174 12.64 -18.84 11.43
N ASN A 175 11.84 -19.84 11.07
CA ASN A 175 12.30 -21.17 10.72
C ASN A 175 12.97 -21.14 9.34
N LEU A 176 14.16 -21.73 9.21
CA LEU A 176 14.94 -21.79 7.97
C LEU A 176 14.15 -22.43 6.81
N ALA A 177 13.35 -23.47 7.09
CA ALA A 177 12.48 -24.10 6.10
C ALA A 177 11.40 -23.14 5.58
N ALA A 178 10.82 -22.35 6.47
CA ALA A 178 9.81 -21.36 6.14
C ALA A 178 10.37 -20.22 5.27
N LEU A 179 11.57 -19.74 5.60
CA LEU A 179 12.27 -18.74 4.79
C LEU A 179 12.58 -19.27 3.39
N SER A 180 13.18 -20.47 3.32
CA SER A 180 13.48 -21.14 2.05
C SER A 180 12.22 -21.30 1.18
N TYR A 181 11.13 -21.82 1.75
CA TYR A 181 9.84 -21.93 1.06
C TYR A 181 9.35 -20.57 0.53
N GLY A 182 9.43 -19.54 1.35
CA GLY A 182 9.02 -18.18 0.97
C GLY A 182 9.79 -17.65 -0.24
N TYR A 183 11.11 -17.77 -0.24
CA TYR A 183 11.94 -17.33 -1.36
C TYR A 183 11.75 -18.18 -2.62
N CYS A 184 11.53 -19.48 -2.47
CA CYS A 184 11.34 -20.39 -3.59
C CYS A 184 9.95 -20.31 -4.21
N CYS A 185 8.89 -20.25 -3.39
CA CYS A 185 7.52 -20.48 -3.86
C CYS A 185 6.63 -19.24 -3.90
N ILE A 186 6.98 -18.17 -3.15
CA ILE A 186 6.20 -16.93 -3.07
C ILE A 186 6.82 -15.85 -3.97
N ARG A 187 8.15 -15.79 -4.07
CA ARG A 187 8.86 -14.82 -4.91
C ARG A 187 8.88 -15.23 -6.37
N SER A 188 8.71 -14.25 -7.26
CA SER A 188 8.93 -14.45 -8.69
C SER A 188 10.42 -14.40 -9.02
N SER A 189 10.88 -15.24 -9.96
CA SER A 189 12.24 -15.20 -10.47
C SER A 189 12.43 -14.03 -11.43
N LEU A 190 13.47 -13.23 -11.20
CA LEU A 190 13.81 -12.03 -11.95
C LEU A 190 15.20 -12.18 -12.61
N ASN A 191 15.66 -11.15 -13.35
CA ASN A 191 16.84 -11.26 -14.24
C ASN A 191 18.17 -11.25 -13.49
N TYR A 192 18.33 -10.45 -12.43
CA TYR A 192 19.54 -10.42 -11.61
C TYR A 192 19.40 -11.47 -10.52
N ARG A 193 20.27 -12.47 -10.50
CA ARG A 193 20.14 -13.64 -9.66
C ARG A 193 21.40 -13.89 -8.83
N ALA A 194 21.20 -14.23 -7.57
CA ALA A 194 22.23 -14.68 -6.62
C ALA A 194 21.64 -15.73 -5.70
N GLY A 195 21.49 -16.94 -6.21
CA GLY A 195 20.95 -18.06 -5.46
C GLY A 195 22.05 -18.87 -4.77
N PHE A 196 21.77 -19.35 -3.57
CA PHE A 196 22.66 -20.21 -2.78
C PHE A 196 21.85 -21.24 -1.97
N ILE A 197 22.52 -22.23 -1.46
CA ILE A 197 21.96 -23.27 -0.59
C ILE A 197 22.69 -23.26 0.75
N VAL A 198 21.96 -23.61 1.82
CA VAL A 198 22.51 -23.81 3.17
C VAL A 198 21.92 -25.05 3.79
N GLU A 199 22.63 -25.67 4.76
CA GLU A 199 22.14 -26.78 5.54
C GLU A 199 21.71 -26.32 6.94
N HIS A 200 22.30 -25.24 7.46
CA HIS A 200 22.08 -24.73 8.80
C HIS A 200 21.98 -23.19 8.81
N ILE A 201 21.37 -22.65 9.85
CA ILE A 201 21.22 -21.20 10.01
C ILE A 201 22.57 -20.48 10.09
N ALA A 202 23.58 -21.08 10.71
CA ALA A 202 24.93 -20.52 10.80
C ALA A 202 25.57 -20.31 9.42
N GLU A 203 25.38 -21.25 8.47
CA GLU A 203 25.85 -21.07 7.09
C GLU A 203 25.14 -19.91 6.38
N LEU A 204 23.86 -19.70 6.68
CA LEU A 204 23.11 -18.56 6.16
C LEU A 204 23.66 -17.26 6.74
N GLU A 205 23.91 -17.19 8.03
CA GLU A 205 24.49 -16.02 8.69
C GLU A 205 25.88 -15.68 8.10
N ASP A 206 26.75 -16.67 7.91
CA ASP A 206 28.07 -16.50 7.31
C ASP A 206 27.97 -15.95 5.88
N LEU A 207 27.08 -16.49 5.04
CA LEU A 207 26.85 -16.00 3.69
C LEU A 207 26.31 -14.56 3.66
N LEU A 208 25.48 -14.19 4.62
CA LEU A 208 24.91 -12.85 4.72
C LEU A 208 25.91 -11.80 5.23
N HIS A 209 27.08 -12.21 5.75
CA HIS A 209 28.19 -11.29 6.02
C HIS A 209 28.94 -10.87 4.75
N LEU A 210 28.80 -11.62 3.65
CA LEU A 210 29.39 -11.29 2.36
C LEU A 210 28.62 -10.15 1.68
N ASP A 211 29.34 -9.33 0.92
CA ASP A 211 28.71 -8.41 -0.02
C ASP A 211 28.28 -9.15 -1.30
N LEU A 212 27.50 -8.46 -2.16
CA LEU A 212 26.98 -9.06 -3.39
C LEU A 212 28.11 -9.49 -4.35
N GLN A 213 29.23 -8.77 -4.39
CA GLN A 213 30.36 -9.09 -5.26
C GLN A 213 31.07 -10.35 -4.80
N GLN A 214 31.30 -10.49 -3.49
CA GLN A 214 31.86 -11.69 -2.87
C GLN A 214 30.95 -12.90 -3.13
N LEU A 215 29.63 -12.72 -2.97
CA LEU A 215 28.66 -13.77 -3.27
C LEU A 215 28.68 -14.18 -4.73
N TYR A 216 28.78 -13.24 -5.67
CA TYR A 216 28.92 -13.55 -7.10
C TYR A 216 30.20 -14.30 -7.43
N VAL A 217 31.32 -14.02 -6.76
CA VAL A 217 32.56 -14.79 -6.92
C VAL A 217 32.36 -16.24 -6.52
N LEU A 218 31.67 -16.50 -5.41
CA LEU A 218 31.35 -17.86 -4.95
C LEU A 218 30.45 -18.60 -5.95
N ILE A 219 29.46 -17.92 -6.52
CA ILE A 219 28.49 -18.49 -7.47
C ILE A 219 29.15 -18.74 -8.84
N LYS A 220 29.90 -17.76 -9.41
CA LYS A 220 30.48 -17.83 -10.76
C LYS A 220 31.61 -18.86 -10.91
N ASN A 221 32.29 -19.22 -9.83
CA ASN A 221 33.35 -20.20 -9.87
C ASN A 221 32.87 -21.66 -10.05
N ARG A 222 31.56 -21.88 -10.12
CA ARG A 222 30.94 -23.19 -10.31
C ARG A 222 30.54 -23.35 -11.79
N LYS A 223 31.24 -24.22 -12.52
CA LYS A 223 30.87 -24.63 -13.88
C LYS A 223 29.91 -25.82 -13.79
N SER A 224 28.62 -25.57 -13.85
CA SER A 224 27.63 -26.66 -14.00
C SER A 224 27.52 -27.06 -15.48
N LYS A 225 27.48 -28.35 -15.77
CA LYS A 225 27.02 -28.87 -17.07
C LYS A 225 25.48 -28.85 -17.01
N ILE A 226 24.87 -27.89 -17.67
CA ILE A 226 23.43 -27.71 -17.68
C ILE A 226 22.74 -28.99 -18.17
N LYS A 227 22.06 -29.69 -17.26
CA LYS A 227 21.00 -30.64 -17.57
C LYS A 227 19.67 -29.87 -17.52
N SER A 228 18.64 -30.36 -18.21
CA SER A 228 17.30 -29.82 -18.06
C SER A 228 16.93 -29.68 -16.59
N SER A 229 16.35 -28.52 -16.18
CA SER A 229 15.94 -28.27 -14.80
C SER A 229 15.01 -29.35 -14.25
N ASP A 230 14.09 -29.90 -15.09
CA ASP A 230 13.20 -30.98 -14.72
C ASP A 230 13.96 -32.26 -14.40
N GLN A 231 14.96 -32.61 -15.20
CA GLN A 231 15.81 -33.79 -14.94
C GLN A 231 16.61 -33.65 -13.65
N LEU A 232 17.11 -32.43 -13.37
CA LEU A 232 17.80 -32.17 -12.11
C LEU A 232 16.87 -32.32 -10.90
N ILE A 233 15.62 -31.81 -11.00
CA ILE A 233 14.61 -31.98 -9.96
C ILE A 233 14.33 -33.47 -9.73
N ASP A 234 14.10 -34.24 -10.79
CA ASP A 234 13.80 -35.67 -10.69
C ASP A 234 14.96 -36.44 -10.05
N HIS A 235 16.19 -36.19 -10.46
CA HIS A 235 17.37 -36.82 -9.87
C HIS A 235 17.56 -36.44 -8.41
N TYR A 236 17.33 -35.16 -8.04
CA TYR A 236 17.43 -34.73 -6.66
C TYR A 236 16.40 -35.42 -5.76
N LEU A 237 15.13 -35.52 -6.23
CA LEU A 237 14.07 -36.25 -5.52
C LEU A 237 14.37 -37.75 -5.41
N GLN A 238 14.86 -38.39 -6.48
CA GLN A 238 15.26 -39.79 -6.47
C GLN A 238 16.42 -40.09 -5.48
N SER A 239 17.29 -39.10 -5.23
CA SER A 239 18.35 -39.19 -4.22
C SER A 239 17.83 -39.07 -2.77
N GLY A 240 16.51 -38.97 -2.57
CA GLY A 240 15.91 -38.74 -1.26
C GLY A 240 16.16 -37.30 -0.77
N SER A 241 16.40 -36.36 -1.68
CA SER A 241 16.70 -34.94 -1.38
C SER A 241 17.93 -34.74 -0.50
N GLN A 242 18.89 -35.65 -0.57
CA GLN A 242 20.10 -35.63 0.27
C GLN A 242 21.41 -35.34 -0.50
N ASN A 243 21.37 -35.33 -1.82
CA ASN A 243 22.55 -35.15 -2.62
C ASN A 243 22.89 -33.66 -2.78
N LYS A 244 23.91 -33.18 -2.04
CA LYS A 244 24.36 -31.78 -2.06
C LYS A 244 24.82 -31.33 -3.44
N ALA A 245 25.44 -32.19 -4.24
CA ALA A 245 25.89 -31.84 -5.57
C ALA A 245 24.73 -31.53 -6.50
N LEU A 246 23.65 -32.33 -6.44
CA LEU A 246 22.43 -32.05 -7.22
C LEU A 246 21.70 -30.79 -6.73
N ALA A 247 21.70 -30.51 -5.42
CA ALA A 247 21.15 -29.26 -4.89
C ALA A 247 21.93 -28.04 -5.40
N ILE A 248 23.26 -28.13 -5.48
CA ILE A 248 24.14 -27.11 -6.06
C ILE A 248 23.83 -26.94 -7.56
N ASP A 249 23.73 -28.04 -8.32
CA ASP A 249 23.44 -27.99 -9.75
C ASP A 249 22.09 -27.32 -10.03
N LEU A 250 21.06 -27.56 -9.20
CA LEU A 250 19.76 -26.88 -9.29
C LEU A 250 19.90 -25.37 -9.07
N MET A 251 20.67 -24.97 -8.07
CA MET A 251 20.87 -23.55 -7.79
C MET A 251 21.73 -22.87 -8.86
N ASP A 252 22.71 -23.58 -9.41
CA ASP A 252 23.53 -23.08 -10.52
C ASP A 252 22.69 -22.93 -11.80
N ALA A 253 21.74 -23.83 -12.09
CA ALA A 253 20.78 -23.69 -13.18
C ALA A 253 19.91 -22.43 -12.97
N PHE A 254 19.40 -22.23 -11.75
CA PHE A 254 18.67 -20.98 -11.42
C PHE A 254 19.55 -19.74 -11.66
N ASN A 255 20.79 -19.71 -11.19
CA ASN A 255 21.72 -18.58 -11.37
C ASN A 255 22.05 -18.30 -12.83
N GLN A 256 21.98 -19.31 -13.70
CA GLN A 256 22.20 -19.20 -15.15
C GLN A 256 20.95 -18.77 -15.92
N GLY A 257 19.81 -18.57 -15.24
CA GLY A 257 18.59 -18.05 -15.83
C GLY A 257 17.48 -19.07 -16.03
N GLU A 258 17.72 -20.35 -15.71
CA GLU A 258 16.70 -21.40 -15.83
C GLU A 258 15.51 -21.16 -14.88
N ALA A 259 14.34 -21.57 -15.32
CA ALA A 259 13.15 -21.62 -14.47
C ALA A 259 13.14 -22.94 -13.70
N ILE A 260 13.09 -22.88 -12.38
CA ILE A 260 13.01 -24.04 -11.49
C ILE A 260 11.61 -24.11 -10.88
N ASP A 261 10.97 -25.27 -11.01
CA ASP A 261 9.70 -25.53 -10.29
C ASP A 261 9.98 -25.98 -8.84
N TRP A 262 10.23 -24.98 -8.00
CA TRP A 262 10.54 -25.18 -6.58
C TRP A 262 9.42 -25.90 -5.82
N ARG A 263 8.17 -25.83 -6.27
CA ARG A 263 7.02 -26.46 -5.61
C ARG A 263 7.09 -27.98 -5.64
N ARG A 264 7.83 -28.55 -6.60
CA ARG A 264 8.09 -29.98 -6.66
C ARG A 264 9.11 -30.44 -5.59
N LEU A 265 9.93 -29.53 -5.11
CA LEU A 265 11.04 -29.81 -4.16
C LEU A 265 10.66 -29.55 -2.71
N LEU A 266 9.70 -28.65 -2.47
CA LEU A 266 9.38 -28.14 -1.16
C LEU A 266 7.94 -28.45 -0.79
N ASP A 267 7.75 -28.96 0.43
CA ASP A 267 6.42 -29.27 0.95
C ASP A 267 5.65 -27.98 1.31
N GLN A 268 4.34 -27.96 1.06
CA GLN A 268 3.46 -26.77 1.12
C GLN A 268 3.16 -26.27 2.55
N SER A 269 3.96 -26.55 3.52
CA SER A 269 3.49 -26.59 4.90
C SER A 269 3.61 -25.31 5.72
N VAL A 270 4.27 -24.22 5.27
CA VAL A 270 4.49 -23.07 6.17
C VAL A 270 4.27 -21.73 5.49
N PRO A 271 3.19 -21.00 5.84
CA PRO A 271 3.08 -19.58 5.47
C PRO A 271 4.18 -18.79 6.18
N THR A 272 5.10 -18.24 5.43
CA THR A 272 6.11 -17.33 5.95
C THR A 272 5.82 -15.92 5.51
N SER A 273 5.87 -14.98 6.45
CA SER A 273 5.88 -13.56 6.14
C SER A 273 7.27 -13.18 5.64
N LEU A 274 7.40 -12.92 4.34
CA LEU A 274 8.59 -12.30 3.77
C LEU A 274 8.43 -10.77 3.79
N PRO A 275 9.53 -10.00 3.90
CA PRO A 275 9.48 -8.57 3.68
C PRO A 275 9.00 -8.29 2.25
N ASN A 276 8.50 -7.10 2.02
CA ASN A 276 8.15 -6.70 0.66
C ASN A 276 9.39 -6.68 -0.23
N TYR A 277 9.18 -6.89 -1.55
CA TYR A 277 10.25 -6.75 -2.53
C TYR A 277 10.93 -5.38 -2.41
N ALA A 278 12.26 -5.36 -2.45
CA ALA A 278 13.08 -4.16 -2.31
C ALA A 278 13.06 -3.30 -3.58
N PHE A 279 11.93 -2.64 -3.86
CA PHE A 279 11.82 -1.73 -4.99
C PHE A 279 12.88 -0.62 -4.92
N THR A 280 13.54 -0.36 -6.04
CA THR A 280 14.41 0.81 -6.17
C THR A 280 13.56 2.06 -6.15
N LYS A 281 13.75 2.90 -5.13
CA LYS A 281 12.99 4.15 -4.98
C LYS A 281 13.54 5.19 -5.95
N HIS A 282 12.71 5.62 -6.90
CA HIS A 282 12.96 6.77 -7.76
C HIS A 282 11.98 7.88 -7.40
N ARG A 283 12.48 9.10 -7.33
CA ARG A 283 11.63 10.27 -7.12
C ARG A 283 11.02 10.68 -8.46
N HIS A 284 9.70 10.51 -8.60
CA HIS A 284 8.92 10.91 -9.79
C HIS A 284 8.11 12.20 -9.55
N TRP A 285 8.55 13.01 -8.59
CA TRP A 285 7.88 14.28 -8.29
C TRP A 285 8.20 15.27 -9.40
N VAL A 286 7.15 15.90 -9.96
CA VAL A 286 7.31 17.01 -10.89
C VAL A 286 7.85 18.19 -10.07
N HIS A 287 9.13 18.55 -10.29
CA HIS A 287 9.66 19.79 -9.76
C HIS A 287 8.99 20.93 -10.54
N ALA A 288 8.06 21.65 -9.91
CA ALA A 288 7.83 23.02 -10.35
C ALA A 288 9.19 23.72 -10.24
N GLU A 289 9.69 24.26 -11.35
CA GLU A 289 10.99 24.94 -11.36
C GLU A 289 11.00 25.97 -10.22
N GLU A 290 11.84 25.71 -9.20
CA GLU A 290 12.02 26.65 -8.08
C GLU A 290 12.37 28.05 -8.55
N SER A 291 12.96 28.16 -9.75
CA SER A 291 13.23 29.43 -10.44
C SER A 291 11.96 30.23 -10.72
N SER A 292 10.87 29.60 -11.14
CA SER A 292 9.63 30.32 -11.46
C SER A 292 8.88 30.78 -10.21
N PHE A 293 8.89 29.97 -9.15
CA PHE A 293 8.25 30.34 -7.88
C PHE A 293 9.03 31.44 -7.15
N ASN A 294 10.35 31.30 -7.08
CA ASN A 294 11.21 32.31 -6.47
C ASN A 294 11.30 33.60 -7.28
N GLN A 295 11.27 33.54 -8.63
CA GLN A 295 11.17 34.73 -9.46
C GLN A 295 9.83 35.43 -9.29
N ARG A 296 8.71 34.70 -9.21
CA ARG A 296 7.37 35.25 -8.95
C ARG A 296 7.23 35.81 -7.54
N ALA A 297 7.75 35.12 -6.53
CA ALA A 297 7.80 35.63 -5.16
C ALA A 297 8.69 36.87 -5.04
N ASN A 298 9.77 36.96 -5.80
CA ASN A 298 10.62 38.15 -5.87
C ASN A 298 9.99 39.31 -6.65
N LEU A 299 9.24 39.03 -7.72
CA LEU A 299 8.43 40.03 -8.44
C LEU A 299 7.34 40.62 -7.53
N ILE A 300 6.66 39.79 -6.75
CA ILE A 300 5.66 40.24 -5.75
C ILE A 300 6.34 41.08 -4.66
N LYS A 301 7.55 40.68 -4.21
CA LYS A 301 8.36 41.46 -3.23
C LYS A 301 8.91 42.77 -3.78
N GLN A 302 9.12 42.86 -5.09
CA GLN A 302 9.65 44.07 -5.75
C GLN A 302 8.58 45.11 -6.07
N HIS A 303 7.27 44.71 -6.16
CA HIS A 303 6.20 45.67 -6.36
C HIS A 303 6.04 46.56 -5.11
N SER A 304 6.46 47.79 -5.23
CA SER A 304 6.52 48.74 -4.10
C SER A 304 5.16 49.05 -3.48
N MET A 305 4.06 48.94 -4.24
CA MET A 305 2.70 49.09 -3.74
C MET A 305 2.23 47.93 -2.86
N LEU A 306 2.75 46.70 -3.07
CA LEU A 306 2.42 45.55 -2.24
C LEU A 306 3.21 45.50 -0.92
N LYS A 307 4.36 46.17 -0.86
CA LYS A 307 5.24 46.18 0.33
C LYS A 307 4.67 46.95 1.52
N LYS A 308 3.74 47.88 1.32
CA LYS A 308 3.30 48.79 2.39
C LYS A 308 1.85 48.64 2.85
N SER A 309 0.99 47.89 2.18
CA SER A 309 -0.46 47.98 2.42
C SER A 309 -1.23 46.66 2.52
N MET A 310 -0.59 45.49 2.49
CA MET A 310 -1.34 44.22 2.48
C MET A 310 -1.13 43.41 3.75
N ALA A 311 -2.24 43.12 4.45
CA ALA A 311 -2.29 42.14 5.51
C ALA A 311 -1.94 40.73 4.97
N PRO A 312 -1.46 39.78 5.80
CA PRO A 312 -1.07 38.42 5.36
C PRO A 312 -2.13 37.71 4.50
N ALA A 313 -3.43 37.94 4.75
CA ALA A 313 -4.53 37.41 3.98
C ALA A 313 -4.56 37.89 2.51
N ALA A 314 -4.13 39.11 2.24
CA ALA A 314 -4.12 39.66 0.89
C ALA A 314 -2.92 39.17 0.05
N LEU A 315 -1.81 38.82 0.70
CA LEU A 315 -0.67 38.13 0.06
C LEU A 315 -1.04 36.72 -0.35
N THR A 316 -1.81 36.00 0.46
CA THR A 316 -2.32 34.65 0.15
C THR A 316 -3.28 34.70 -1.03
N PHE A 317 -4.12 35.73 -1.11
CA PHE A 317 -5.04 35.95 -2.21
C PHE A 317 -4.33 36.22 -3.54
N SER A 318 -3.32 37.09 -3.55
CA SER A 318 -2.54 37.38 -4.76
C SER A 318 -1.79 36.13 -5.27
N LEU A 319 -1.28 35.29 -4.37
CA LEU A 319 -0.69 33.99 -4.70
C LEU A 319 -1.73 33.04 -5.30
N LEU A 320 -2.95 33.02 -4.76
CA LEU A 320 -4.03 32.18 -5.26
C LEU A 320 -4.45 32.60 -6.69
N VAL A 321 -4.57 33.90 -6.94
CA VAL A 321 -4.90 34.46 -8.27
C VAL A 321 -3.80 34.12 -9.29
N GLU A 322 -2.53 34.21 -8.92
CA GLU A 322 -1.44 33.85 -9.81
C GLU A 322 -1.36 32.33 -10.09
N GLN A 323 -1.66 31.49 -9.10
CA GLN A 323 -1.77 30.04 -9.30
C GLN A 323 -2.95 29.70 -10.22
N CYS A 324 -4.06 30.43 -10.12
CA CYS A 324 -5.21 30.28 -11.01
C CYS A 324 -4.87 30.67 -12.45
N LYS A 325 -4.13 31.76 -12.67
CA LYS A 325 -3.65 32.18 -14.00
C LYS A 325 -2.70 31.15 -14.63
N ALA A 326 -2.00 30.37 -13.84
CA ALA A 326 -1.09 29.32 -14.30
C ALA A 326 -1.79 28.00 -14.68
N ASN A 327 -3.13 27.97 -14.83
CA ASN A 327 -3.93 26.79 -15.16
C ASN A 327 -3.74 25.59 -14.20
N VAL A 328 -3.45 25.86 -12.94
CA VAL A 328 -3.28 24.82 -11.91
C VAL A 328 -4.65 24.24 -11.49
N PHE A 329 -5.75 24.95 -11.77
CA PHE A 329 -7.11 24.53 -11.42
C PHE A 329 -8.01 24.44 -12.67
N THR A 330 -8.82 23.38 -12.76
CA THR A 330 -9.73 23.16 -13.88
C THR A 330 -11.20 23.33 -13.47
N GLY A 331 -12.03 23.84 -14.38
CA GLY A 331 -13.49 23.78 -14.41
C GLY A 331 -14.24 24.15 -13.12
N VAL A 332 -14.68 23.17 -12.34
CA VAL A 332 -15.56 23.37 -11.17
C VAL A 332 -14.86 24.11 -10.02
N VAL A 333 -13.58 23.86 -9.81
CA VAL A 333 -12.78 24.53 -8.77
C VAL A 333 -12.66 26.01 -9.11
N TRP A 334 -12.48 26.34 -10.37
CA TRP A 334 -12.42 27.70 -10.89
C TRP A 334 -13.71 28.47 -10.63
N LYS A 335 -14.86 27.86 -10.93
CA LYS A 335 -16.17 28.44 -10.68
C LYS A 335 -16.41 28.77 -9.21
N ASN A 336 -16.01 27.88 -8.31
CA ASN A 336 -16.14 28.09 -6.88
C ASN A 336 -15.21 29.19 -6.36
N ILE A 337 -13.98 29.28 -6.88
CA ILE A 337 -13.04 30.35 -6.56
C ILE A 337 -13.61 31.71 -7.02
N ILE A 338 -14.13 31.78 -8.23
CA ILE A 338 -14.74 33.02 -8.73
C ILE A 338 -15.93 33.45 -7.87
N THR A 339 -16.79 32.51 -7.49
CA THR A 339 -17.94 32.81 -6.60
C THR A 339 -17.49 33.29 -5.22
N TYR A 340 -16.41 32.71 -4.67
CA TYR A 340 -15.80 33.17 -3.42
C TYR A 340 -15.23 34.58 -3.56
N LEU A 341 -14.54 34.85 -4.66
CA LEU A 341 -13.94 36.15 -4.98
C LEU A 341 -14.98 37.26 -5.18
N ASP A 342 -16.21 36.90 -5.65
CA ASP A 342 -17.32 37.86 -5.82
C ASP A 342 -17.76 38.51 -4.52
N ASN A 343 -17.57 37.83 -3.40
CA ASN A 343 -17.98 38.29 -2.08
C ASN A 343 -16.82 38.87 -1.26
N LEU A 344 -15.60 38.89 -1.84
CA LEU A 344 -14.43 39.37 -1.12
C LEU A 344 -14.25 40.87 -1.28
N THR A 345 -14.32 41.59 -0.17
CA THR A 345 -13.98 43.00 -0.07
C THR A 345 -12.67 43.18 0.63
N ILE A 346 -11.66 43.72 -0.04
CA ILE A 346 -10.32 43.97 0.57
C ILE A 346 -10.35 45.40 1.12
N GLN A 347 -10.08 45.48 2.43
CA GLN A 347 -9.91 46.77 3.10
C GLN A 347 -8.42 47.10 3.23
N THR A 348 -8.00 48.22 2.71
CA THR A 348 -6.62 48.72 2.81
C THR A 348 -6.63 50.08 3.50
N GLU A 349 -5.46 50.55 3.89
CA GLU A 349 -5.31 51.92 4.44
C GLU A 349 -5.78 53.04 3.50
N HIS A 350 -5.94 52.74 2.21
CA HIS A 350 -6.37 53.69 1.18
C HIS A 350 -7.80 53.49 0.70
N GLY A 351 -8.58 52.60 1.33
CA GLY A 351 -9.98 52.43 1.03
C GLY A 351 -10.42 50.95 0.86
N ARG A 352 -11.68 50.78 0.48
CA ARG A 352 -12.33 49.49 0.24
C ARG A 352 -12.31 49.18 -1.25
N PHE A 353 -11.73 48.04 -1.63
CA PHE A 353 -11.73 47.56 -3.02
C PHE A 353 -12.55 46.30 -3.13
N SER A 354 -13.54 46.32 -4.07
CA SER A 354 -14.23 45.09 -4.51
C SER A 354 -13.75 44.68 -5.89
N LEU A 355 -13.67 43.39 -6.14
CA LEU A 355 -13.33 42.86 -7.47
C LEU A 355 -14.47 43.16 -8.42
N SER A 356 -14.23 44.01 -9.45
CA SER A 356 -15.20 44.32 -10.49
C SER A 356 -15.31 43.19 -11.51
N ASN A 357 -16.48 43.12 -12.22
CA ASN A 357 -16.67 42.17 -13.33
C ASN A 357 -15.62 42.26 -14.44
N LYS A 358 -15.02 43.44 -14.66
CA LYS A 358 -13.94 43.65 -15.63
C LYS A 358 -12.64 42.96 -15.23
N THR A 359 -12.34 42.96 -13.93
CA THR A 359 -11.13 42.29 -13.39
C THR A 359 -11.28 40.77 -13.42
N LYS A 360 -12.52 40.26 -13.36
CA LYS A 360 -12.82 38.81 -13.42
C LYS A 360 -12.59 38.23 -14.81
N ASN A 361 -12.90 38.99 -15.87
CA ASN A 361 -12.69 38.53 -17.25
C ASN A 361 -11.23 38.57 -17.71
N THR A 362 -10.35 39.26 -16.96
CA THR A 362 -8.91 39.31 -17.26
C THR A 362 -8.14 38.19 -16.56
N VAL A 363 -8.80 37.34 -15.78
CA VAL A 363 -8.24 36.22 -15.06
C VAL A 363 -8.41 34.88 -15.81
N TYR A 364 -9.02 34.93 -17.02
CA TYR A 364 -9.14 33.77 -17.94
C TYR A 364 -7.91 33.62 -18.82
#